data_7e0a9631894fdda06c80ea9cd5173947
#
_entry.id   7e0a9631894fdda06c80ea9cd5173947
#
_cell.length_a   1.000
_cell.length_b   1.000
_cell.length_c   1.000
_cell.angle_alpha   90.00
_cell.angle_beta   90.00
_cell.angle_gamma   90.00
#
_symmetry.space_group_name_H-M   'P 1'
#
loop_
_entity.id
_entity.type
_entity.pdbx_description
1 polymer ?
#
loop_
_entity_poly.entity_id
_entity_poly.type
_entity_poly.pdbx_seq_one_letter_code
_entity_poly.pdbx_strand_id
1 'polypeptide(L)'
;MESLRNPYHKLYFKFIDPSIGFGVFTDSKIEKDQVVEICYCIPANPNDVYYKNFLFAINDTIEDFLSTGFGLIYNHSNDPNMIWKIEDIKLRVIKFIAIKDIEIGDELTHNYGTRWWNERKNITLI
;
A
#
# COMPACT_ATOMS: atom_id res chain seq x y z
N MET A 1 21.53 -8.58 -12.00
CA MET A 1 20.48 -8.44 -10.97
C MET A 1 19.42 -9.51 -11.18
N GLU A 2 19.03 -10.16 -10.12
CA GLU A 2 17.94 -11.12 -10.19
C GLU A 2 16.60 -10.39 -10.40
N SER A 3 15.69 -11.07 -11.08
CA SER A 3 14.33 -10.54 -11.27
C SER A 3 13.57 -10.56 -9.96
N LEU A 4 12.82 -9.49 -9.70
CA LEU A 4 11.86 -9.44 -8.60
C LEU A 4 10.52 -9.92 -9.13
N ARG A 5 9.95 -10.93 -8.47
CA ARG A 5 8.70 -11.55 -8.89
C ARG A 5 7.68 -11.50 -7.78
N ASN A 6 6.49 -11.09 -8.12
CA ASN A 6 5.39 -11.15 -7.18
C ASN A 6 4.98 -12.61 -6.93
N PRO A 7 4.64 -12.96 -5.66
CA PRO A 7 3.99 -14.23 -5.40
C PRO A 7 2.65 -14.29 -6.13
N TYR A 8 2.22 -15.50 -6.46
CA TYR A 8 0.94 -15.67 -7.14
C TYR A 8 -0.19 -15.62 -6.12
N HIS A 9 -0.80 -14.45 -5.99
CA HIS A 9 -2.05 -14.26 -5.28
C HIS A 9 -3.07 -13.69 -6.25
N LYS A 10 -4.31 -14.11 -6.13
CA LYS A 10 -5.39 -13.66 -7.01
C LYS A 10 -5.96 -12.36 -6.45
N LEU A 11 -5.26 -11.25 -6.66
CA LEU A 11 -5.69 -9.93 -6.23
C LEU A 11 -6.57 -9.28 -7.29
N TYR A 12 -7.56 -8.53 -6.85
CA TYR A 12 -8.42 -7.75 -7.73
C TYR A 12 -8.86 -6.48 -7.05
N PHE A 13 -9.22 -5.47 -7.83
CA PHE A 13 -9.79 -4.25 -7.28
C PHE A 13 -11.28 -4.19 -7.57
N LYS A 14 -12.03 -3.57 -6.67
CA LYS A 14 -13.47 -3.47 -6.74
C LYS A 14 -13.91 -2.13 -6.21
N PHE A 15 -14.89 -1.50 -6.86
CA PHE A 15 -15.51 -0.27 -6.37
C PHE A 15 -16.35 -0.60 -5.14
N ILE A 16 -16.10 0.10 -4.05
CA ILE A 16 -16.79 -0.11 -2.77
C ILE A 16 -18.01 0.79 -2.69
N ASP A 17 -17.79 2.09 -2.68
CA ASP A 17 -18.85 3.10 -2.69
C ASP A 17 -18.26 4.48 -3.05
N PRO A 18 -19.11 5.51 -3.33
CA PRO A 18 -18.59 6.82 -3.73
C PRO A 18 -17.71 7.52 -2.70
N SER A 19 -17.84 7.20 -1.43
CA SER A 19 -17.05 7.86 -0.38
C SER A 19 -15.65 7.26 -0.24
N ILE A 20 -15.49 5.97 -0.54
CA ILE A 20 -14.22 5.25 -0.42
C ILE A 20 -13.53 5.09 -1.77
N GLY A 21 -14.31 4.84 -2.83
CA GLY A 21 -13.78 4.50 -4.15
C GLY A 21 -13.46 3.02 -4.26
N PHE A 22 -12.31 2.71 -4.85
CA PHE A 22 -11.87 1.33 -5.04
C PHE A 22 -11.10 0.81 -3.83
N GLY A 23 -11.16 -0.50 -3.64
CA GLY A 23 -10.29 -1.23 -2.73
C GLY A 23 -9.74 -2.47 -3.41
N VAL A 24 -8.76 -3.11 -2.79
CA VAL A 24 -8.13 -4.33 -3.30
C VAL A 24 -8.55 -5.49 -2.41
N PHE A 25 -8.92 -6.58 -3.05
CA PHE A 25 -9.44 -7.79 -2.41
C PHE A 25 -8.67 -9.00 -2.90
N THR A 26 -8.79 -10.12 -2.22
CA THR A 26 -8.12 -11.36 -2.63
C THR A 26 -9.11 -12.49 -2.87
N ASP A 27 -8.88 -13.25 -3.98
CA ASP A 27 -9.58 -14.50 -4.26
C ASP A 27 -8.78 -15.73 -3.81
N SER A 28 -7.64 -15.53 -3.16
CA SER A 28 -6.84 -16.61 -2.58
C SER A 28 -6.55 -16.32 -1.13
N LYS A 29 -6.48 -17.38 -0.31
CA LYS A 29 -6.04 -17.23 1.08
C LYS A 29 -4.57 -16.82 1.11
N ILE A 30 -4.25 -15.84 1.96
CA ILE A 30 -2.88 -15.39 2.20
C ILE A 30 -2.59 -15.62 3.68
N GLU A 31 -1.54 -16.37 3.96
CA GLU A 31 -1.18 -16.69 5.33
C GLU A 31 -0.33 -15.59 5.94
N LYS A 32 -0.42 -15.46 7.26
CA LYS A 32 0.42 -14.53 8.02
C LYS A 32 1.89 -14.70 7.63
N ASP A 33 2.59 -13.57 7.54
CA ASP A 33 4.00 -13.45 7.18
C ASP A 33 4.32 -13.68 5.70
N GLN A 34 3.35 -14.06 4.88
CA GLN A 34 3.56 -14.14 3.44
C GLN A 34 3.65 -12.76 2.81
N VAL A 35 4.49 -12.66 1.79
CA VAL A 35 4.55 -11.45 0.96
C VAL A 35 3.27 -11.41 0.12
N VAL A 36 2.58 -10.28 0.18
CA VAL A 36 1.36 -10.04 -0.60
C VAL A 36 1.73 -9.50 -1.98
N GLU A 37 2.57 -8.48 -2.01
CA GLU A 37 2.95 -7.83 -3.26
C GLU A 37 4.29 -7.12 -3.09
N ILE A 38 5.09 -7.14 -4.16
CA ILE A 38 6.33 -6.36 -4.27
C ILE A 38 6.08 -5.26 -5.30
N CYS A 39 6.35 -4.01 -4.92
CA CYS A 39 6.05 -2.87 -5.76
C CYS A 39 7.30 -2.04 -6.01
N TYR A 40 7.58 -1.78 -7.28
CA TYR A 40 8.49 -0.72 -7.67
C TYR A 40 7.82 0.62 -7.41
N CYS A 41 8.58 1.59 -6.92
CA CYS A 41 8.08 2.94 -6.66
C CYS A 41 8.85 3.95 -7.50
N ILE A 42 8.17 5.03 -7.85
CA ILE A 42 8.81 6.18 -8.50
C ILE A 42 8.95 7.29 -7.48
N PRO A 43 10.04 8.09 -7.55
CA PRO A 43 10.18 9.22 -6.65
C PRO A 43 9.12 10.27 -6.98
N ALA A 44 8.57 10.90 -5.96
CA ALA A 44 7.55 11.91 -6.13
C ALA A 44 7.76 13.06 -5.14
N ASN A 45 7.35 14.25 -5.55
CA ASN A 45 7.42 15.41 -4.69
C ASN A 45 6.27 15.36 -3.68
N PRO A 46 6.55 15.39 -2.35
CA PRO A 46 5.49 15.35 -1.34
C PRO A 46 4.54 16.55 -1.39
N ASN A 47 4.89 17.59 -2.12
CA ASN A 47 4.05 18.77 -2.29
C ASN A 47 3.17 18.72 -3.54
N ASP A 48 3.22 17.64 -4.31
CA ASP A 48 2.39 17.48 -5.49
C ASP A 48 0.93 17.31 -5.09
N VAL A 49 0.06 18.20 -5.58
CA VAL A 49 -1.34 18.23 -5.16
C VAL A 49 -2.15 17.06 -5.70
N TYR A 50 -1.71 16.44 -6.80
CA TYR A 50 -2.43 15.32 -7.41
C TYR A 50 -2.10 13.98 -6.76
N TYR A 51 -0.85 13.78 -6.34
CA TYR A 51 -0.36 12.48 -5.85
C TYR A 51 -0.11 12.43 -4.36
N LYS A 52 -0.22 13.57 -3.69
CA LYS A 52 0.11 13.71 -2.27
C LYS A 52 -0.53 12.64 -1.37
N ASN A 53 -1.78 12.27 -1.65
CA ASN A 53 -2.51 11.31 -0.83
C ASN A 53 -2.11 9.86 -1.08
N PHE A 54 -1.31 9.59 -2.12
CA PHE A 54 -0.89 8.25 -2.51
C PHE A 54 0.57 7.96 -2.15
N LEU A 55 1.28 8.92 -1.58
CA LEU A 55 2.73 8.80 -1.36
C LEU A 55 3.04 8.01 -0.09
N PHE A 56 4.10 7.22 -0.17
CA PHE A 56 4.70 6.56 0.98
C PHE A 56 5.85 7.41 1.50
N ALA A 57 5.77 7.80 2.76
CA ALA A 57 6.82 8.57 3.41
C ALA A 57 7.98 7.65 3.79
N ILE A 58 9.15 7.93 3.25
CA ILE A 58 10.36 7.15 3.50
C ILE A 58 11.23 7.89 4.50
N ASN A 59 11.02 7.63 5.78
CA ASN A 59 11.76 8.25 6.89
C ASN A 59 11.81 9.79 6.74
N ASP A 60 12.98 10.38 6.94
CA ASP A 60 13.18 11.82 6.85
C ASP A 60 13.77 12.24 5.50
N THR A 61 13.59 11.45 4.46
CA THR A 61 14.09 11.79 3.13
C THR A 61 13.25 12.90 2.50
N ILE A 62 13.87 13.64 1.57
CA ILE A 62 13.19 14.71 0.83
C ILE A 62 12.17 14.14 -0.15
N GLU A 63 12.41 12.91 -0.62
CA GLU A 63 11.57 12.24 -1.60
C GLU A 63 10.61 11.28 -0.91
N ASP A 64 9.36 11.33 -1.33
CA ASP A 64 8.39 10.29 -1.03
C ASP A 64 8.27 9.36 -2.23
N PHE A 65 7.75 8.16 -2.01
CA PHE A 65 7.63 7.15 -3.04
C PHE A 65 6.16 7.00 -3.47
N LEU A 66 5.96 6.99 -4.78
CA LEU A 66 4.66 6.65 -5.37
C LEU A 66 4.73 5.20 -5.83
N SER A 67 3.97 4.33 -5.17
CA SER A 67 3.95 2.91 -5.49
C SER A 67 3.32 2.64 -6.85
N THR A 68 3.83 1.64 -7.56
CA THR A 68 3.14 1.03 -8.70
C THR A 68 2.29 -0.16 -8.22
N GLY A 69 1.58 -0.81 -9.13
CA GLY A 69 0.75 -1.96 -8.81
C GLY A 69 -0.41 -1.60 -7.89
N PHE A 70 -0.88 -2.58 -7.11
CA PHE A 70 -1.96 -2.36 -6.16
C PHE A 70 -1.55 -1.52 -4.94
N GLY A 71 -0.25 -1.35 -4.73
CA GLY A 71 0.25 -0.48 -3.65
C GLY A 71 -0.29 0.94 -3.70
N LEU A 72 -0.69 1.40 -4.90
CA LEU A 72 -1.31 2.70 -5.10
C LEU A 72 -2.77 2.72 -4.63
N ILE A 73 -3.42 1.58 -4.50
CA ILE A 73 -4.88 1.47 -4.32
C ILE A 73 -5.29 0.99 -2.93
N TYR A 74 -4.41 0.28 -2.20
CA TYR A 74 -4.78 -0.24 -0.89
C TYR A 74 -5.32 0.83 0.04
N ASN A 75 -6.46 0.57 0.67
CA ASN A 75 -7.06 1.49 1.61
C ASN A 75 -6.42 1.42 3.00
N HIS A 76 -6.61 2.47 3.76
CA HIS A 76 -6.20 2.54 5.16
C HIS A 76 -7.16 1.77 6.06
N SER A 77 -6.60 1.15 7.10
CA SER A 77 -7.36 0.66 8.25
C SER A 77 -6.55 0.87 9.52
N ASN A 78 -7.23 1.17 10.62
CA ASN A 78 -6.60 1.20 11.95
C ASN A 78 -6.40 -0.21 12.51
N ASP A 79 -7.05 -1.22 11.91
CA ASP A 79 -6.85 -2.64 12.19
C ASP A 79 -6.49 -3.35 10.88
N PRO A 80 -5.28 -3.07 10.35
CA PRO A 80 -4.90 -3.56 9.03
C PRO A 80 -4.53 -5.03 9.04
N ASN A 81 -4.55 -5.64 7.85
CA ASN A 81 -4.08 -7.03 7.67
C ASN A 81 -2.72 -7.13 7.00
N MET A 82 -2.12 -6.02 6.61
CA MET A 82 -0.75 -6.01 6.09
C MET A 82 0.02 -4.79 6.56
N ILE A 83 1.35 -4.90 6.45
CA ILE A 83 2.28 -3.79 6.60
C ILE A 83 3.13 -3.68 5.35
N TRP A 84 3.68 -2.50 5.09
CA TRP A 84 4.67 -2.34 4.04
C TRP A 84 6.06 -2.16 4.65
N LYS A 85 7.06 -2.64 3.93
CA LYS A 85 8.48 -2.50 4.30
C LYS A 85 9.28 -2.13 3.07
N ILE A 86 10.41 -1.45 3.29
CA ILE A 86 11.36 -1.19 2.23
C ILE A 86 12.12 -2.48 1.95
N GLU A 87 12.05 -2.95 0.70
CA GLU A 87 12.84 -4.09 0.24
C GLU A 87 14.21 -3.65 -0.23
N ASP A 88 14.26 -2.57 -1.01
CA ASP A 88 15.50 -1.99 -1.51
C ASP A 88 15.30 -0.50 -1.71
N ILE A 89 15.99 0.30 -0.89
CA ILE A 89 15.81 1.75 -0.93
C ILE A 89 16.43 2.37 -2.17
N LYS A 90 17.56 1.83 -2.65
CA LYS A 90 18.24 2.36 -3.85
C LYS A 90 17.43 2.11 -5.11
N LEU A 91 16.79 0.95 -5.20
CA LEU A 91 15.94 0.58 -6.33
C LEU A 91 14.50 1.04 -6.15
N ARG A 92 14.15 1.64 -5.02
CA ARG A 92 12.81 2.12 -4.69
C ARG A 92 11.78 0.99 -4.72
N VAL A 93 12.11 -0.11 -4.05
CA VAL A 93 11.21 -1.27 -3.98
C VAL A 93 10.67 -1.40 -2.57
N ILE A 94 9.36 -1.49 -2.45
CA ILE A 94 8.66 -1.81 -1.21
C ILE A 94 7.95 -3.15 -1.36
N LYS A 95 7.62 -3.77 -0.23
CA LYS A 95 6.80 -4.97 -0.22
C LYS A 95 5.72 -4.85 0.84
N PHE A 96 4.58 -5.46 0.56
CA PHE A 96 3.49 -5.61 1.51
C PHE A 96 3.51 -7.03 2.05
N ILE A 97 3.37 -7.18 3.36
CA ILE A 97 3.46 -8.45 4.06
C ILE A 97 2.20 -8.61 4.92
N ALA A 98 1.57 -9.78 4.85
CA ALA A 98 0.44 -10.10 5.70
C ALA A 98 0.88 -10.18 7.16
N ILE A 99 0.16 -9.50 8.05
CA ILE A 99 0.41 -9.54 9.50
C ILE A 99 -0.58 -10.44 10.24
N LYS A 100 -1.53 -10.99 9.52
CA LYS A 100 -2.47 -12.01 9.98
C LYS A 100 -2.96 -12.79 8.77
N ASP A 101 -3.64 -13.91 8.99
CA ASP A 101 -4.24 -14.65 7.91
C ASP A 101 -5.32 -13.80 7.23
N ILE A 102 -5.31 -13.81 5.90
CA ILE A 102 -6.25 -13.05 5.08
C ILE A 102 -7.08 -14.06 4.29
N GLU A 103 -8.40 -14.01 4.49
CA GLU A 103 -9.30 -14.96 3.87
C GLU A 103 -9.76 -14.50 2.49
N ILE A 104 -10.24 -15.44 1.69
CA ILE A 104 -10.84 -15.13 0.39
C ILE A 104 -11.98 -14.14 0.57
N GLY A 105 -11.95 -13.06 -0.22
CA GLY A 105 -12.96 -12.01 -0.15
C GLY A 105 -12.63 -10.86 0.80
N ASP A 106 -11.57 -10.99 1.60
CA ASP A 106 -11.16 -9.89 2.48
C ASP A 106 -10.52 -8.75 1.69
N GLU A 107 -10.78 -7.53 2.15
CA GLU A 107 -10.09 -6.36 1.66
C GLU A 107 -8.67 -6.30 2.23
N LEU A 108 -7.70 -5.98 1.38
CA LEU A 108 -6.31 -5.77 1.78
C LEU A 108 -6.13 -4.32 2.20
N THR A 109 -5.67 -4.12 3.45
CA THR A 109 -5.52 -2.79 4.03
C THR A 109 -4.21 -2.67 4.77
N HIS A 110 -3.70 -1.44 4.86
CA HIS A 110 -2.56 -1.13 5.72
C HIS A 110 -2.80 0.20 6.44
N ASN A 111 -1.99 0.50 7.44
CA ASN A 111 -2.06 1.78 8.13
C ASN A 111 -1.18 2.78 7.39
N TYR A 112 -1.73 3.92 7.01
CA TYR A 112 -0.99 4.97 6.28
C TYR A 112 0.08 5.63 7.16
N GLY A 113 -0.02 5.51 8.47
CA GLY A 113 0.97 6.02 9.41
C GLY A 113 0.66 7.43 9.91
N THR A 114 1.26 7.77 11.05
CA THR A 114 1.00 9.04 11.75
C THR A 114 1.39 10.26 10.92
N ARG A 115 2.52 10.20 10.21
CA ARG A 115 2.98 11.30 9.37
C ARG A 115 1.95 11.62 8.28
N TRP A 116 1.39 10.60 7.64
CA TRP A 116 0.39 10.77 6.59
C TRP A 116 -0.82 11.54 7.12
N TRP A 117 -1.35 11.12 8.28
CA TRP A 117 -2.51 11.76 8.91
C TRP A 117 -2.19 13.19 9.36
N ASN A 118 -1.02 13.43 9.96
CA ASN A 118 -0.63 14.76 10.41
C ASN A 118 -0.55 15.77 9.27
N GLU A 119 -0.09 15.34 8.10
CA GLU A 119 -0.01 16.19 6.92
C GLU A 119 -1.37 16.44 6.27
N ARG A 120 -2.38 15.63 6.60
CA ARG A 120 -3.72 15.64 5.99
C ARG A 120 -4.83 15.69 7.02
N LYS A 121 -4.60 16.34 8.12
CA LYS A 121 -5.54 16.36 9.25
C LYS A 121 -6.90 17.00 8.93
N ASN A 122 -7.01 17.72 7.82
CA ASN A 122 -8.27 18.32 7.36
C ASN A 122 -9.01 17.44 6.36
N ILE A 123 -8.48 16.25 6.06
CA ILE A 123 -9.10 15.30 5.15
C ILE A 123 -9.87 14.28 5.97
N THR A 124 -11.13 14.06 5.61
CA THR A 124 -11.93 12.99 6.17
C THR A 124 -11.84 11.79 5.25
N LEU A 125 -11.23 10.70 5.74
CA LEU A 125 -11.29 9.40 5.08
C LEU A 125 -12.34 8.56 5.80
N ILE A 126 -13.22 8.03 5.01
CA ILE A 126 -14.33 7.21 5.52
C ILE A 126 -13.97 5.74 5.40
#